data_5f42edada6c39867879966b10686eea8
#
_entry.id   5f42edada6c39867879966b10686eea8
#
_cell.length_a   1.000
_cell.length_b   1.000
_cell.length_c   1.000
_cell.angle_alpha   90.00
_cell.angle_beta   90.00
_cell.angle_gamma   90.00
#
_symmetry.space_group_name_H-M   'P 1'
#
loop_
_entity.id
_entity.type
_entity.pdbx_description
1 polymer ?
#
loop_
_entity_poly.entity_id
_entity_poly.type
_entity_poly.pdbx_seq_one_letter_code
_entity_poly.pdbx_strand_id
1 'polypeptide(L)'
;MKKIILLASAVSMMALASCGGGKKADNAADKKDAPVEDKVEADQKLTAEGPYEKLIPATDESPAYVLIEKPTVNPEDFPKDKDGYYIIFDGTSFKGWRGYNKDEVPTRWIIDNGAMKFNGTGFGEAQEKDGGDIIFACKFKNFELAFDWKVAKGSNSGVFYLAQEVKGEPIWISSPEYQVLDNANHGDAMEGEDGNRQSASLYDMIPAKPQNAKPFDEWNTGSIIVAKGSVFHKQNGKTVVEYHLWTPKWNELIANSKFKPKGDYPLAYGLLTHLGGPNREGYIGFQDHGDDVWFKNIRIKVLD
;
A
#
# COMPACT_ATOMS: atom_id res chain seq x y z
N MET A 1 -2.02 -18.96 -46.12
CA MET A 1 -2.15 -17.97 -47.24
C MET A 1 -2.41 -16.61 -46.63
N LYS A 2 -1.37 -15.77 -46.65
CA LYS A 2 -1.36 -14.31 -47.04
C LYS A 2 -2.38 -13.42 -46.35
N LYS A 3 -2.07 -12.30 -45.64
CA LYS A 3 -1.16 -11.20 -46.05
C LYS A 3 -0.73 -10.35 -44.86
N ILE A 4 0.54 -10.03 -44.83
CA ILE A 4 1.20 -8.95 -44.11
C ILE A 4 0.84 -7.63 -44.80
N ILE A 5 0.56 -6.57 -44.02
CA ILE A 5 0.65 -5.18 -44.50
C ILE A 5 1.51 -4.42 -43.48
N LEU A 6 2.75 -4.14 -43.92
CA LEU A 6 3.62 -3.08 -43.42
C LEU A 6 3.17 -1.74 -44.06
N LEU A 7 3.14 -0.67 -43.26
CA LEU A 7 3.28 0.70 -43.83
C LEU A 7 4.26 1.46 -42.95
N ALA A 8 5.38 1.78 -43.58
CA ALA A 8 6.38 2.75 -43.12
C ALA A 8 6.17 4.05 -43.92
N SER A 9 6.46 5.19 -43.32
CA SER A 9 6.90 6.46 -43.93
C SER A 9 6.75 7.58 -42.90
N ALA A 10 7.55 8.59 -42.78
CA ALA A 10 8.83 9.01 -43.35
C ALA A 10 9.27 10.24 -42.55
N VAL A 11 10.54 10.37 -42.42
CA VAL A 11 11.33 11.49 -41.89
C VAL A 11 11.07 12.79 -42.69
N SER A 12 11.05 13.94 -42.00
CA SER A 12 11.38 15.21 -42.60
C SER A 12 12.20 16.09 -41.67
N MET A 13 13.48 16.19 -41.98
CA MET A 13 14.40 17.23 -41.52
C MET A 13 14.15 18.53 -42.25
N MET A 14 14.23 19.65 -41.52
CA MET A 14 14.67 20.91 -42.10
C MET A 14 15.53 21.68 -41.12
N ALA A 15 16.79 21.81 -41.49
CA ALA A 15 17.74 22.75 -40.94
C ALA A 15 17.71 24.03 -41.77
N LEU A 16 17.87 25.18 -41.14
CA LEU A 16 18.46 26.36 -41.76
C LEU A 16 19.17 27.25 -40.74
N ALA A 17 20.39 27.54 -41.07
CA ALA A 17 21.36 28.37 -40.36
C ALA A 17 21.23 29.83 -40.78
N SER A 18 21.73 30.77 -39.96
CA SER A 18 22.58 31.93 -40.37
C SER A 18 22.83 32.88 -39.17
N CYS A 19 23.99 33.01 -38.71
CA CYS A 19 25.08 33.99 -38.89
C CYS A 19 24.88 35.40 -38.31
N GLY A 20 25.92 35.80 -37.51
CA GLY A 20 26.39 37.17 -37.29
C GLY A 20 26.57 37.48 -35.82
N GLY A 21 27.66 37.66 -35.19
CA GLY A 21 28.93 38.29 -35.49
C GLY A 21 29.13 39.51 -34.57
N GLY A 22 30.11 39.50 -33.61
CA GLY A 22 30.43 40.73 -32.89
C GLY A 22 31.33 40.47 -31.68
N LYS A 23 32.61 40.78 -31.81
CA LYS A 23 33.70 40.74 -30.83
C LYS A 23 33.67 41.91 -29.84
N LYS A 24 34.16 41.69 -28.58
CA LYS A 24 35.22 42.36 -27.82
C LYS A 24 35.01 42.07 -26.35
N ALA A 25 35.90 41.51 -25.66
CA ALA A 25 37.21 41.84 -25.05
C ALA A 25 37.08 42.25 -23.56
N ASP A 26 37.74 41.42 -22.73
CA ASP A 26 38.46 41.67 -21.50
C ASP A 26 37.84 42.47 -20.34
N ASN A 27 37.63 41.79 -19.20
CA ASN A 27 38.36 42.17 -17.99
C ASN A 27 38.27 41.08 -16.93
N ALA A 28 39.43 40.63 -16.47
CA ALA A 28 39.62 39.80 -15.32
C ALA A 28 39.40 40.63 -14.06
N ALA A 29 38.62 40.09 -13.13
CA ALA A 29 38.66 40.49 -11.72
C ALA A 29 38.32 39.30 -10.84
N ASP A 30 39.32 38.90 -10.09
CA ASP A 30 39.33 38.01 -8.93
C ASP A 30 38.08 38.20 -8.06
N LYS A 31 37.34 37.10 -7.82
CA LYS A 31 36.44 37.01 -6.68
C LYS A 31 36.59 35.67 -5.99
N LYS A 32 37.07 35.80 -4.77
CA LYS A 32 37.25 34.81 -3.73
C LYS A 32 36.09 33.85 -3.62
N ASP A 33 36.41 32.58 -3.50
CA ASP A 33 35.50 31.51 -3.06
C ASP A 33 34.85 31.87 -1.73
N ALA A 34 33.53 31.99 -1.74
CA ALA A 34 32.69 31.98 -0.55
C ALA A 34 32.26 30.52 -0.31
N PRO A 35 32.16 30.05 0.94
CA PRO A 35 31.76 28.70 1.25
C PRO A 35 30.32 28.50 0.80
N VAL A 36 30.06 27.38 0.09
CA VAL A 36 28.72 26.87 -0.17
C VAL A 36 28.16 26.43 1.17
N GLU A 37 27.27 27.23 1.74
CA GLU A 37 26.41 26.81 2.84
C GLU A 37 25.46 25.75 2.29
N ASP A 38 25.64 24.49 2.71
CA ASP A 38 24.64 23.45 2.61
C ASP A 38 23.38 23.93 3.33
N LYS A 39 22.42 24.43 2.56
CA LYS A 39 21.07 24.61 3.04
C LYS A 39 20.46 23.23 3.19
N VAL A 40 20.51 22.71 4.41
CA VAL A 40 19.59 21.68 4.87
C VAL A 40 18.19 22.25 4.66
N GLU A 41 17.45 21.73 3.67
CA GLU A 41 16.04 22.07 3.49
C GLU A 41 15.31 21.70 4.79
N ALA A 42 14.83 22.73 5.46
CA ALA A 42 14.01 22.60 6.64
C ALA A 42 12.77 21.78 6.30
N ASP A 43 12.43 20.80 7.16
CA ASP A 43 11.20 20.05 7.17
C ASP A 43 10.01 20.98 6.89
N GLN A 44 9.45 20.88 5.67
CA GLN A 44 8.22 21.58 5.35
C GLN A 44 7.10 20.95 6.15
N LYS A 45 6.64 21.66 7.16
CA LYS A 45 5.45 21.32 7.92
C LYS A 45 4.27 21.28 6.94
N LEU A 46 3.70 20.09 6.74
CA LEU A 46 2.49 19.90 5.94
C LEU A 46 1.40 20.87 6.38
N THR A 47 1.12 21.87 5.57
CA THR A 47 -0.04 22.73 5.71
C THR A 47 -1.22 22.07 4.99
N ALA A 48 -2.45 22.31 5.44
CA ALA A 48 -3.68 21.61 5.06
C ALA A 48 -4.14 21.81 3.59
N GLU A 49 -3.27 22.19 2.67
CA GLU A 49 -3.63 22.55 1.30
C GLU A 49 -2.98 21.57 0.28
N GLY A 50 -3.77 20.60 -0.14
CA GLY A 50 -3.52 19.79 -1.34
C GLY A 50 -2.64 18.54 -1.18
N PRO A 51 -2.67 17.64 -2.17
CA PRO A 51 -1.75 16.53 -2.24
C PRO A 51 -0.34 17.01 -2.59
N TYR A 52 0.67 16.51 -1.89
CA TYR A 52 2.07 16.74 -2.20
C TYR A 52 2.65 15.51 -2.89
N GLU A 53 3.37 15.72 -3.98
CA GLU A 53 4.15 14.70 -4.65
C GLU A 53 5.63 14.85 -4.25
N LYS A 54 6.21 13.80 -3.71
CA LYS A 54 7.62 13.74 -3.34
C LYS A 54 8.34 12.70 -4.18
N LEU A 55 9.25 13.14 -5.05
CA LEU A 55 10.12 12.23 -5.79
C LEU A 55 11.16 11.62 -4.83
N ILE A 56 11.19 10.31 -4.79
CA ILE A 56 12.24 9.53 -4.11
C ILE A 56 13.20 9.04 -5.19
N PRO A 57 14.49 9.43 -5.12
CA PRO A 57 15.46 9.02 -6.11
C PRO A 57 15.74 7.51 -6.07
N ALA A 58 16.22 6.96 -7.18
CA ALA A 58 16.62 5.57 -7.26
C ALA A 58 17.78 5.27 -6.31
N THR A 59 17.79 4.05 -5.78
CA THR A 59 18.86 3.45 -4.98
C THR A 59 19.30 2.13 -5.59
N ASP A 60 20.28 1.45 -4.98
CA ASP A 60 20.66 0.09 -5.41
C ASP A 60 19.56 -0.94 -5.18
N GLU A 61 18.60 -0.63 -4.30
CA GLU A 61 17.50 -1.52 -3.89
C GLU A 61 16.16 -1.21 -4.58
N SER A 62 16.02 -0.02 -5.18
CA SER A 62 14.75 0.47 -5.70
C SER A 62 14.93 1.47 -6.85
N PRO A 63 14.15 1.38 -7.95
CA PRO A 63 13.99 2.47 -8.91
C PRO A 63 13.48 3.76 -8.25
N ALA A 64 13.57 4.89 -8.93
CA ALA A 64 12.93 6.12 -8.49
C ALA A 64 11.39 5.98 -8.49
N TYR A 65 10.72 6.57 -7.51
CA TYR A 65 9.26 6.57 -7.40
C TYR A 65 8.74 7.87 -6.79
N VAL A 66 7.44 8.09 -6.87
CA VAL A 66 6.79 9.27 -6.32
C VAL A 66 5.86 8.87 -5.18
N LEU A 67 6.11 9.41 -3.99
CA LEU A 67 5.17 9.33 -2.87
C LEU A 67 4.09 10.41 -3.00
N ILE A 68 2.86 10.03 -2.68
CA ILE A 68 1.73 10.95 -2.55
C ILE A 68 1.46 11.16 -1.06
N GLU A 69 1.54 12.41 -0.63
CA GLU A 69 1.13 12.83 0.71
C GLU A 69 -0.15 13.63 0.61
N LYS A 70 -1.21 13.14 1.26
CA LYS A 70 -2.53 13.79 1.29
C LYS A 70 -2.90 14.19 2.71
N PRO A 71 -3.83 15.14 2.89
CA PRO A 71 -4.37 15.47 4.21
C PRO A 71 -4.84 14.22 4.95
N THR A 72 -4.54 14.15 6.23
CA THR A 72 -4.91 13.03 7.10
C THR A 72 -6.04 13.42 8.04
N VAL A 73 -6.83 12.45 8.45
CA VAL A 73 -7.78 12.60 9.56
C VAL A 73 -7.08 12.34 10.89
N ASN A 74 -7.59 12.94 11.96
CA ASN A 74 -7.13 12.63 13.32
C ASN A 74 -7.98 11.48 13.87
N PRO A 75 -7.38 10.37 14.34
CA PRO A 75 -8.13 9.29 14.98
C PRO A 75 -8.97 9.75 16.18
N GLU A 76 -8.54 10.81 16.87
CA GLU A 76 -9.28 11.40 18.01
C GLU A 76 -10.65 12.01 17.62
N ASP A 77 -10.89 12.26 16.33
CA ASP A 77 -12.19 12.70 15.81
C ASP A 77 -13.22 11.56 15.68
N PHE A 78 -12.83 10.34 16.05
CA PHE A 78 -13.65 9.13 15.99
C PHE A 78 -14.04 8.64 17.39
N PRO A 79 -15.21 8.02 17.55
CA PRO A 79 -15.64 7.45 18.81
C PRO A 79 -14.64 6.44 19.36
N LYS A 80 -14.43 6.44 20.66
CA LYS A 80 -13.58 5.46 21.34
C LYS A 80 -14.43 4.48 22.14
N ASP A 81 -14.16 3.18 21.99
CA ASP A 81 -14.82 2.16 22.79
C ASP A 81 -14.24 2.07 24.22
N LYS A 82 -14.87 1.26 25.06
CA LYS A 82 -14.46 1.06 26.47
C LYS A 82 -13.04 0.45 26.62
N ASP A 83 -12.55 -0.22 25.61
CA ASP A 83 -11.25 -0.88 25.59
C ASP A 83 -10.15 0.01 25.02
N GLY A 84 -10.52 1.27 24.63
CA GLY A 84 -9.62 2.29 24.16
C GLY A 84 -9.33 2.26 22.66
N TYR A 85 -10.14 1.55 21.86
CA TYR A 85 -10.04 1.55 20.41
C TYR A 85 -10.87 2.67 19.81
N TYR A 86 -10.33 3.38 18.84
CA TYR A 86 -11.08 4.26 17.97
C TYR A 86 -11.89 3.44 16.97
N ILE A 87 -13.18 3.70 16.87
CA ILE A 87 -14.08 3.05 15.92
C ILE A 87 -13.92 3.78 14.59
N ILE A 88 -13.08 3.26 13.69
CA ILE A 88 -12.75 3.89 12.41
C ILE A 88 -13.72 3.51 11.28
N PHE A 89 -14.61 2.56 11.52
CA PHE A 89 -15.77 2.28 10.67
C PHE A 89 -16.94 1.82 11.56
N ASP A 90 -18.01 2.60 11.54
CA ASP A 90 -19.19 2.43 12.41
C ASP A 90 -20.36 1.68 11.74
N GLY A 91 -20.18 1.27 10.48
CA GLY A 91 -21.22 0.59 9.70
C GLY A 91 -22.22 1.54 9.04
N THR A 92 -22.07 2.87 9.19
CA THR A 92 -23.03 3.86 8.67
C THR A 92 -22.44 4.81 7.64
N SER A 93 -21.13 5.01 7.65
CA SER A 93 -20.45 5.93 6.73
C SER A 93 -19.01 5.53 6.46
N PHE A 94 -18.46 6.03 5.35
CA PHE A 94 -17.03 5.95 5.03
C PHE A 94 -16.25 7.17 5.55
N LYS A 95 -16.70 7.82 6.62
CA LYS A 95 -15.97 8.95 7.20
C LYS A 95 -14.52 8.58 7.49
N GLY A 96 -13.57 9.37 6.97
CA GLY A 96 -12.13 9.14 7.13
C GLY A 96 -11.53 8.11 6.17
N TRP A 97 -12.32 7.52 5.28
CA TRP A 97 -11.87 6.58 4.26
C TRP A 97 -11.81 7.24 2.88
N ARG A 98 -10.89 6.79 2.05
CA ARG A 98 -10.76 7.12 0.63
C ARG A 98 -10.11 5.99 -0.14
N GLY A 99 -10.16 6.04 -1.46
CA GLY A 99 -9.39 5.10 -2.28
C GLY A 99 -7.88 5.37 -2.21
N TYR A 100 -7.09 4.31 -2.30
CA TYR A 100 -5.65 4.40 -2.49
C TYR A 100 -5.36 5.06 -3.85
N ASN A 101 -4.47 6.05 -3.89
CA ASN A 101 -4.24 6.92 -5.05
C ASN A 101 -5.48 7.72 -5.54
N LYS A 102 -6.54 7.81 -4.73
CA LYS A 102 -7.80 8.52 -5.05
C LYS A 102 -8.17 9.49 -3.92
N ASP A 103 -9.04 10.44 -4.24
CA ASP A 103 -9.53 11.42 -3.25
C ASP A 103 -10.83 10.97 -2.58
N GLU A 104 -11.62 10.13 -3.26
CA GLU A 104 -12.91 9.65 -2.80
C GLU A 104 -12.90 8.12 -2.66
N VAL A 105 -13.87 7.60 -1.92
CA VAL A 105 -14.11 6.15 -1.82
C VAL A 105 -14.60 5.63 -3.17
N PRO A 106 -13.98 4.59 -3.76
CA PRO A 106 -14.47 3.97 -4.98
C PRO A 106 -15.89 3.44 -4.81
N THR A 107 -16.75 3.60 -5.83
CA THR A 107 -18.19 3.34 -5.72
C THR A 107 -18.57 1.86 -5.55
N ARG A 108 -17.61 0.95 -5.79
CA ARG A 108 -17.80 -0.48 -5.51
C ARG A 108 -17.72 -0.83 -4.03
N TRP A 109 -17.12 0.06 -3.21
CA TRP A 109 -17.21 -0.04 -1.76
C TRP A 109 -18.53 0.54 -1.30
N ILE A 110 -19.38 -0.32 -0.78
CA ILE A 110 -20.74 0.03 -0.31
C ILE A 110 -20.90 -0.36 1.16
N ILE A 111 -21.96 0.14 1.79
CA ILE A 111 -22.37 -0.30 3.12
C ILE A 111 -23.50 -1.31 2.95
N ASP A 112 -23.24 -2.55 3.37
CA ASP A 112 -24.18 -3.66 3.30
C ASP A 112 -24.45 -4.21 4.71
N ASN A 113 -25.65 -3.96 5.24
CA ASN A 113 -26.07 -4.40 6.58
C ASN A 113 -25.06 -4.06 7.70
N GLY A 114 -24.52 -2.83 7.68
CA GLY A 114 -23.56 -2.35 8.66
C GLY A 114 -22.13 -2.85 8.44
N ALA A 115 -21.84 -3.53 7.35
CA ALA A 115 -20.51 -3.91 6.93
C ALA A 115 -20.04 -3.07 5.74
N MET A 116 -18.76 -2.77 5.68
CA MET A 116 -18.06 -2.31 4.49
C MET A 116 -17.97 -3.49 3.54
N LYS A 117 -18.58 -3.41 2.37
CA LYS A 117 -18.56 -4.46 1.34
C LYS A 117 -17.87 -3.94 0.09
N PHE A 118 -16.92 -4.70 -0.44
CA PHE A 118 -16.54 -4.57 -1.83
C PHE A 118 -17.51 -5.39 -2.68
N ASN A 119 -18.15 -4.72 -3.66
CA ASN A 119 -19.09 -5.35 -4.59
C ASN A 119 -18.33 -5.84 -5.82
N GLY A 120 -17.92 -7.10 -5.79
CA GLY A 120 -17.04 -7.70 -6.77
C GLY A 120 -17.57 -7.70 -8.19
N THR A 121 -16.67 -7.78 -9.16
CA THR A 121 -16.97 -7.90 -10.59
C THR A 121 -16.86 -9.34 -11.08
N GLY A 122 -16.11 -10.18 -10.34
CA GLY A 122 -15.71 -11.51 -10.76
C GLY A 122 -14.59 -11.52 -11.82
N PHE A 123 -13.92 -10.39 -12.07
CA PHE A 123 -12.89 -10.25 -13.10
C PHE A 123 -11.47 -9.95 -12.59
N GLY A 124 -11.21 -10.20 -11.29
CA GLY A 124 -9.91 -9.94 -10.65
C GLY A 124 -9.75 -8.49 -10.19
N GLU A 125 -8.53 -8.11 -9.81
CA GLU A 125 -8.22 -6.78 -9.27
C GLU A 125 -8.67 -5.68 -10.25
N ALA A 126 -9.73 -4.98 -9.86
CA ALA A 126 -10.26 -3.88 -10.63
C ALA A 126 -9.76 -2.55 -10.05
N GLN A 127 -8.49 -2.24 -10.21
CA GLN A 127 -7.96 -0.87 -9.98
C GLN A 127 -8.61 0.16 -10.92
N GLU A 128 -9.74 -0.21 -11.52
CA GLU A 128 -10.48 0.57 -12.49
C GLU A 128 -11.17 1.79 -11.84
N LYS A 129 -11.83 2.58 -12.68
CA LYS A 129 -12.41 3.88 -12.32
C LYS A 129 -13.34 3.84 -11.10
N ASP A 130 -14.13 2.78 -10.95
CA ASP A 130 -15.14 2.58 -9.90
C ASP A 130 -14.71 1.60 -8.78
N GLY A 131 -13.57 0.92 -8.96
CA GLY A 131 -12.92 0.04 -7.99
C GLY A 131 -11.61 0.61 -7.44
N GLY A 132 -10.85 -0.27 -6.80
CA GLY A 132 -9.54 -0.01 -6.20
C GLY A 132 -9.56 -0.17 -4.68
N ASP A 133 -8.36 -0.32 -4.13
CA ASP A 133 -8.15 -0.46 -2.70
C ASP A 133 -8.64 0.76 -1.93
N ILE A 134 -9.12 0.55 -0.71
CA ILE A 134 -9.57 1.63 0.18
C ILE A 134 -8.61 1.75 1.36
N ILE A 135 -8.31 2.98 1.78
CA ILE A 135 -7.47 3.25 2.95
C ILE A 135 -8.16 4.16 3.96
N PHE A 136 -7.85 3.97 5.24
CA PHE A 136 -8.16 4.94 6.26
C PHE A 136 -7.13 6.06 6.19
N ALA A 137 -7.59 7.30 6.05
CA ALA A 137 -6.74 8.47 5.75
C ALA A 137 -5.93 8.96 6.97
N CYS A 138 -5.34 8.03 7.72
CA CYS A 138 -4.43 8.29 8.83
C CYS A 138 -3.29 7.28 8.81
N LYS A 139 -2.07 7.73 9.09
CA LYS A 139 -0.90 6.85 9.22
C LYS A 139 -0.72 6.43 10.67
N PHE A 140 -0.36 5.17 10.87
CA PHE A 140 -0.12 4.58 12.18
C PHE A 140 1.28 3.96 12.23
N LYS A 141 1.92 4.03 13.40
CA LYS A 141 3.24 3.45 13.65
C LYS A 141 3.16 2.20 14.53
N ASN A 142 2.65 2.36 15.74
CA ASN A 142 2.38 1.27 16.67
C ASN A 142 0.88 1.22 16.93
N PHE A 143 0.26 0.09 16.68
CA PHE A 143 -1.19 -0.03 16.80
C PHE A 143 -1.64 -1.48 16.96
N GLU A 144 -2.88 -1.66 17.39
CA GLU A 144 -3.64 -2.88 17.24
C GLU A 144 -4.89 -2.56 16.41
N LEU A 145 -4.96 -3.11 15.19
CA LEU A 145 -6.14 -3.10 14.33
C LEU A 145 -6.96 -4.35 14.62
N ALA A 146 -8.25 -4.19 14.87
CA ALA A 146 -9.20 -5.28 15.02
C ALA A 146 -10.33 -5.12 14.00
N PHE A 147 -10.75 -6.22 13.40
CA PHE A 147 -11.79 -6.26 12.37
C PHE A 147 -12.44 -7.65 12.30
N ASP A 148 -13.66 -7.70 11.80
CA ASP A 148 -14.29 -8.94 11.37
C ASP A 148 -14.32 -8.96 9.84
N TRP A 149 -14.16 -10.15 9.25
CA TRP A 149 -14.17 -10.32 7.81
C TRP A 149 -14.98 -11.55 7.39
N LYS A 150 -15.54 -11.47 6.20
CA LYS A 150 -16.27 -12.55 5.55
C LYS A 150 -16.06 -12.45 4.04
N VAL A 151 -15.91 -13.59 3.39
CA VAL A 151 -15.76 -13.72 1.94
C VAL A 151 -16.89 -14.55 1.35
N ALA A 152 -17.25 -14.31 0.10
CA ALA A 152 -18.08 -15.22 -0.67
C ALA A 152 -17.26 -16.45 -1.12
N LYS A 153 -17.92 -17.45 -1.70
CA LYS A 153 -17.24 -18.64 -2.20
C LYS A 153 -16.24 -18.29 -3.29
N GLY A 154 -15.00 -18.73 -3.09
CA GLY A 154 -13.90 -18.50 -4.02
C GLY A 154 -13.40 -17.05 -4.08
N SER A 155 -13.76 -16.21 -3.10
CA SER A 155 -13.35 -14.81 -3.06
C SER A 155 -12.00 -14.60 -2.39
N ASN A 156 -11.32 -13.50 -2.79
CA ASN A 156 -10.03 -13.05 -2.29
C ASN A 156 -10.08 -11.54 -1.95
N SER A 157 -9.30 -11.16 -0.97
CA SER A 157 -9.04 -9.79 -0.51
C SER A 157 -7.83 -9.80 0.42
N GLY A 158 -7.47 -8.66 0.99
CA GLY A 158 -6.37 -8.51 1.95
C GLY A 158 -6.53 -7.30 2.85
N VAL A 159 -5.82 -7.32 3.98
CA VAL A 159 -5.71 -6.15 4.86
C VAL A 159 -4.26 -5.70 4.89
N PHE A 160 -4.02 -4.49 4.41
CA PHE A 160 -2.71 -3.86 4.32
C PHE A 160 -2.44 -2.97 5.53
N TYR A 161 -1.17 -2.85 5.90
CA TYR A 161 -0.75 -2.02 7.02
C TYR A 161 0.66 -1.46 6.81
N LEU A 162 0.91 -0.30 7.41
CA LEU A 162 2.12 0.49 7.20
C LEU A 162 2.35 0.86 5.72
N ALA A 163 1.28 0.89 4.91
CA ALA A 163 1.35 1.19 3.49
C ALA A 163 1.79 2.63 3.23
N GLN A 164 2.61 2.83 2.22
CA GLN A 164 2.91 4.14 1.65
C GLN A 164 2.10 4.33 0.36
N GLU A 165 1.64 5.54 0.10
CA GLU A 165 0.90 5.83 -1.12
C GLU A 165 1.90 6.18 -2.22
N VAL A 166 2.12 5.22 -3.14
CA VAL A 166 3.05 5.35 -4.27
C VAL A 166 2.26 5.63 -5.54
N LYS A 167 2.59 6.70 -6.23
CA LYS A 167 1.86 7.16 -7.42
C LYS A 167 1.86 6.10 -8.52
N GLY A 168 0.65 5.69 -8.93
CA GLY A 168 0.47 4.75 -10.04
C GLY A 168 0.78 3.29 -9.72
N GLU A 169 1.18 2.98 -8.49
CA GLU A 169 1.46 1.62 -8.04
C GLU A 169 0.30 1.07 -7.19
N PRO A 170 0.08 -0.24 -7.15
CA PRO A 170 -0.88 -0.84 -6.23
C PRO A 170 -0.37 -0.82 -4.79
N ILE A 171 -1.28 -0.85 -3.80
CA ILE A 171 -0.93 -0.73 -2.38
C ILE A 171 0.02 -1.83 -1.89
N TRP A 172 -0.11 -3.04 -2.39
CA TRP A 172 0.69 -4.20 -1.98
C TRP A 172 2.19 -4.11 -2.35
N ILE A 173 2.58 -3.17 -3.23
CA ILE A 173 3.99 -2.88 -3.51
C ILE A 173 4.72 -2.34 -2.27
N SER A 174 4.00 -1.59 -1.42
CA SER A 174 4.58 -0.85 -0.29
C SER A 174 4.11 -1.36 1.08
N SER A 175 3.41 -2.48 1.14
CA SER A 175 2.74 -2.94 2.35
C SER A 175 2.83 -4.46 2.53
N PRO A 176 3.06 -4.96 3.75
CA PRO A 176 2.72 -6.34 4.09
C PRO A 176 1.20 -6.51 4.08
N GLU A 177 0.78 -7.74 3.86
CA GLU A 177 -0.62 -8.11 3.74
C GLU A 177 -1.00 -9.22 4.72
N TYR A 178 -2.07 -8.98 5.48
CA TYR A 178 -2.83 -10.03 6.15
C TYR A 178 -3.83 -10.58 5.14
N GLN A 179 -3.61 -11.81 4.66
CA GLN A 179 -4.43 -12.41 3.63
C GLN A 179 -5.86 -12.68 4.08
N VAL A 180 -6.82 -12.41 3.20
CA VAL A 180 -8.27 -12.67 3.42
C VAL A 180 -8.84 -13.37 2.21
N LEU A 181 -9.07 -14.68 2.29
CA LEU A 181 -9.67 -15.43 1.19
C LEU A 181 -10.40 -16.70 1.65
N ASP A 182 -11.15 -17.30 0.72
CA ASP A 182 -11.70 -18.64 0.88
C ASP A 182 -10.60 -19.68 0.64
N ASN A 183 -10.04 -20.21 1.72
CA ASN A 183 -8.93 -21.18 1.67
C ASN A 183 -9.27 -22.46 0.89
N ALA A 184 -10.55 -22.81 0.78
CA ALA A 184 -10.97 -24.07 0.16
C ALA A 184 -11.24 -23.94 -1.34
N ASN A 185 -11.61 -22.75 -1.83
CA ASN A 185 -12.10 -22.60 -3.19
C ASN A 185 -11.35 -21.56 -4.03
N HIS A 186 -10.51 -20.69 -3.43
CA HIS A 186 -9.71 -19.74 -4.20
C HIS A 186 -8.35 -20.36 -4.62
N GLY A 187 -7.96 -20.17 -5.88
CA GLY A 187 -6.75 -20.77 -6.46
C GLY A 187 -5.48 -20.36 -5.75
N ASP A 188 -5.36 -19.09 -5.36
CA ASP A 188 -4.16 -18.56 -4.70
C ASP A 188 -3.85 -19.25 -3.35
N ALA A 189 -4.87 -19.77 -2.65
CA ALA A 189 -4.68 -20.53 -1.42
C ALA A 189 -3.89 -21.84 -1.62
N MET A 190 -3.86 -22.35 -2.84
CA MET A 190 -3.16 -23.57 -3.22
C MET A 190 -1.77 -23.30 -3.80
N GLU A 191 -1.46 -22.03 -4.03
CA GLU A 191 -0.15 -21.56 -4.49
C GLU A 191 0.77 -21.24 -3.30
N GLY A 192 2.04 -20.89 -3.62
CA GLY A 192 3.04 -20.57 -2.60
C GLY A 192 3.58 -21.80 -1.88
N GLU A 193 4.10 -21.62 -0.67
CA GLU A 193 4.74 -22.67 0.12
C GLU A 193 4.05 -22.82 1.49
N ASP A 194 3.79 -24.05 1.92
CA ASP A 194 3.23 -24.39 3.23
C ASP A 194 1.93 -23.67 3.60
N GLY A 195 1.17 -23.14 2.63
CA GLY A 195 -0.05 -22.37 2.84
C GLY A 195 0.21 -20.90 3.20
N ASN A 196 1.35 -20.34 2.83
CA ASN A 196 1.70 -18.94 3.10
C ASN A 196 0.86 -17.91 2.31
N ARG A 197 -0.08 -18.39 1.48
CA ARG A 197 -1.11 -17.57 0.81
C ARG A 197 -2.53 -17.87 1.30
N GLN A 198 -2.68 -18.64 2.36
CA GLN A 198 -3.96 -18.85 3.03
C GLN A 198 -4.30 -17.67 3.95
N SER A 199 -5.58 -17.56 4.34
CA SER A 199 -6.07 -16.46 5.19
C SER A 199 -5.26 -16.30 6.48
N ALA A 200 -5.08 -15.06 6.91
CA ALA A 200 -4.26 -14.59 8.03
C ALA A 200 -2.75 -14.80 7.89
N SER A 201 -2.26 -15.43 6.81
CA SER A 201 -0.82 -15.49 6.52
C SER A 201 -0.26 -14.08 6.31
N LEU A 202 1.02 -13.88 6.60
CA LEU A 202 1.79 -12.82 5.96
C LEU A 202 2.00 -13.28 4.51
N TYR A 203 1.22 -12.68 3.61
CA TYR A 203 1.09 -13.15 2.23
C TYR A 203 2.43 -13.42 1.56
N ASP A 204 2.53 -14.61 0.96
CA ASP A 204 3.71 -15.12 0.23
C ASP A 204 5.00 -15.23 1.06
N MET A 205 4.93 -15.07 2.40
CA MET A 205 6.11 -15.10 3.28
C MET A 205 5.96 -16.08 4.45
N ILE A 206 4.96 -15.89 5.33
CA ILE A 206 4.78 -16.71 6.54
C ILE A 206 3.37 -17.29 6.60
N PRO A 207 3.23 -18.64 6.61
CA PRO A 207 1.92 -19.26 6.73
C PRO A 207 1.28 -19.05 8.11
N ALA A 208 -0.04 -18.83 8.13
CA ALA A 208 -0.81 -18.81 9.36
C ALA A 208 -0.89 -20.19 10.00
N LYS A 209 -0.36 -20.33 11.21
CA LYS A 209 -0.37 -21.61 11.99
C LYS A 209 -0.79 -21.37 13.44
N PRO A 210 -1.85 -22.04 13.97
CA PRO A 210 -2.71 -22.95 13.22
C PRO A 210 -3.62 -22.22 12.25
N GLN A 211 -3.90 -22.82 11.08
CA GLN A 211 -4.94 -22.31 10.19
C GLN A 211 -6.31 -22.64 10.81
N ASN A 212 -7.10 -21.61 11.13
CA ASN A 212 -8.38 -21.71 11.83
C ASN A 212 -9.47 -20.82 11.24
N ALA A 213 -9.34 -20.46 9.95
CA ALA A 213 -10.39 -19.74 9.24
C ALA A 213 -11.67 -20.58 9.19
N LYS A 214 -12.79 -19.90 9.36
CA LYS A 214 -14.10 -20.46 9.06
C LYS A 214 -14.35 -20.43 7.55
N PRO A 215 -15.24 -21.29 7.04
CA PRO A 215 -15.61 -21.31 5.62
C PRO A 215 -16.14 -19.96 5.10
N PHE A 216 -16.26 -19.85 3.77
CA PHE A 216 -16.95 -18.72 3.12
C PHE A 216 -18.36 -18.53 3.71
N ASP A 217 -18.89 -17.31 3.59
CA ASP A 217 -20.15 -16.84 4.19
C ASP A 217 -20.20 -16.85 5.73
N GLU A 218 -19.13 -17.26 6.42
CA GLU A 218 -19.02 -17.15 7.87
C GLU A 218 -18.11 -15.99 8.29
N TRP A 219 -18.48 -15.31 9.37
CA TRP A 219 -17.68 -14.24 9.95
C TRP A 219 -16.47 -14.77 10.70
N ASN A 220 -15.30 -14.31 10.33
CA ASN A 220 -14.03 -14.49 11.04
C ASN A 220 -13.65 -13.20 11.76
N THR A 221 -12.91 -13.33 12.87
CA THR A 221 -12.28 -12.18 13.54
C THR A 221 -10.81 -12.13 13.16
N GLY A 222 -10.32 -10.94 12.81
CA GLY A 222 -8.92 -10.66 12.52
C GLY A 222 -8.35 -9.59 13.44
N SER A 223 -7.07 -9.66 13.73
CA SER A 223 -6.33 -8.56 14.35
C SER A 223 -4.89 -8.53 13.86
N ILE A 224 -4.37 -7.31 13.69
CA ILE A 224 -2.98 -7.04 13.36
C ILE A 224 -2.42 -6.15 14.47
N ILE A 225 -1.38 -6.60 15.14
CA ILE A 225 -0.67 -5.81 16.15
C ILE A 225 0.70 -5.46 15.60
N VAL A 226 1.03 -4.17 15.59
CA VAL A 226 2.37 -3.66 15.29
C VAL A 226 2.87 -2.91 16.52
N ALA A 227 3.92 -3.40 17.15
CA ALA A 227 4.48 -2.83 18.37
C ALA A 227 6.01 -2.81 18.31
N LYS A 228 6.60 -1.64 18.09
CA LYS A 228 8.07 -1.44 18.07
C LYS A 228 8.80 -2.43 17.12
N GLY A 229 8.17 -2.72 15.97
CA GLY A 229 8.69 -3.64 14.96
C GLY A 229 8.24 -5.09 15.11
N SER A 230 7.72 -5.51 16.23
CA SER A 230 7.08 -6.82 16.37
C SER A 230 5.68 -6.78 15.75
N VAL A 231 5.35 -7.79 14.95
CA VAL A 231 4.05 -7.91 14.29
C VAL A 231 3.44 -9.26 14.63
N PHE A 232 2.13 -9.22 14.93
CA PHE A 232 1.33 -10.41 15.19
C PHE A 232 0.06 -10.36 14.34
N HIS A 233 -0.22 -11.45 13.61
CA HIS A 233 -1.55 -11.67 13.06
C HIS A 233 -2.33 -12.60 13.99
N LYS A 234 -3.57 -12.21 14.28
CA LYS A 234 -4.52 -13.07 15.00
C LYS A 234 -5.70 -13.40 14.10
N GLN A 235 -6.18 -14.63 14.19
CA GLN A 235 -7.38 -15.11 13.53
C GLN A 235 -8.20 -15.94 14.50
N ASN A 236 -9.49 -15.61 14.62
CA ASN A 236 -10.43 -16.30 15.50
C ASN A 236 -9.87 -16.56 16.92
N GLY A 237 -9.29 -15.48 17.49
CA GLY A 237 -8.74 -15.47 18.86
C GLY A 237 -7.38 -16.15 19.04
N LYS A 238 -6.74 -16.65 17.99
CA LYS A 238 -5.41 -17.26 18.03
C LYS A 238 -4.38 -16.37 17.36
N THR A 239 -3.19 -16.22 17.94
CA THR A 239 -2.02 -15.71 17.20
C THR A 239 -1.58 -16.80 16.24
N VAL A 240 -1.51 -16.45 14.95
CA VAL A 240 -1.24 -17.40 13.86
C VAL A 240 0.03 -17.05 13.07
N VAL A 241 0.49 -15.79 13.15
CA VAL A 241 1.76 -15.31 12.60
C VAL A 241 2.42 -14.38 13.59
N GLU A 242 3.75 -14.47 13.71
CA GLU A 242 4.60 -13.55 14.46
C GLU A 242 5.91 -13.32 13.70
N TYR A 243 6.34 -12.06 13.59
CA TYR A 243 7.61 -11.70 12.98
C TYR A 243 8.08 -10.31 13.41
N HIS A 244 9.32 -9.94 13.00
CA HIS A 244 9.94 -8.67 13.36
C HIS A 244 10.37 -7.93 12.11
N LEU A 245 9.81 -6.74 11.92
CA LEU A 245 10.15 -5.80 10.85
C LEU A 245 11.57 -5.25 11.00
N TRP A 246 12.15 -4.78 9.90
CA TRP A 246 13.44 -4.08 9.84
C TRP A 246 14.62 -4.88 10.42
N THR A 247 14.56 -6.20 10.29
CA THR A 247 15.62 -7.13 10.71
C THR A 247 16.23 -7.84 9.50
N PRO A 248 17.43 -8.44 9.61
CA PRO A 248 17.96 -9.28 8.53
C PRO A 248 17.00 -10.41 8.11
N LYS A 249 16.28 -10.98 9.08
CA LYS A 249 15.27 -12.03 8.81
C LYS A 249 14.07 -11.50 8.01
N TRP A 250 13.64 -10.27 8.26
CA TRP A 250 12.63 -9.59 7.47
C TRP A 250 13.08 -9.44 6.01
N ASN A 251 14.30 -8.96 5.79
CA ASN A 251 14.85 -8.81 4.44
C ASN A 251 14.99 -10.16 3.72
N GLU A 252 15.34 -11.23 4.44
CA GLU A 252 15.39 -12.59 3.90
C GLU A 252 14.00 -13.08 3.47
N LEU A 253 12.94 -12.83 4.26
CA LEU A 253 11.57 -13.18 3.92
C LEU A 253 11.14 -12.50 2.62
N ILE A 254 11.38 -11.19 2.48
CA ILE A 254 11.06 -10.44 1.25
C ILE A 254 11.86 -11.02 0.08
N ALA A 255 13.15 -11.28 0.25
CA ALA A 255 14.02 -11.77 -0.81
C ALA A 255 13.62 -13.17 -1.33
N ASN A 256 12.91 -13.96 -0.52
CA ASN A 256 12.43 -15.30 -0.87
C ASN A 256 10.96 -15.31 -1.34
N SER A 257 10.30 -14.15 -1.41
CA SER A 257 8.91 -14.00 -1.86
C SER A 257 8.83 -13.50 -3.31
N LYS A 258 7.60 -13.26 -3.79
CA LYS A 258 7.36 -12.60 -5.09
C LYS A 258 7.98 -11.19 -5.17
N PHE A 259 8.30 -10.58 -4.03
CA PHE A 259 8.88 -9.24 -3.90
C PHE A 259 10.42 -9.23 -3.90
N LYS A 260 11.05 -10.31 -4.31
CA LYS A 260 12.52 -10.47 -4.36
C LYS A 260 13.22 -9.35 -5.15
N PRO A 261 14.49 -9.04 -4.81
CA PRO A 261 15.27 -8.06 -5.56
C PRO A 261 15.37 -8.44 -7.03
N LYS A 262 15.22 -7.46 -7.92
CA LYS A 262 15.28 -7.66 -9.38
C LYS A 262 14.24 -8.68 -9.91
N GLY A 263 13.15 -8.89 -9.18
CA GLY A 263 11.98 -9.66 -9.61
C GLY A 263 11.04 -8.84 -10.48
N ASP A 264 9.82 -9.35 -10.64
CA ASP A 264 8.79 -8.72 -11.47
C ASP A 264 8.29 -7.39 -10.89
N TYR A 265 8.53 -7.16 -9.60
CA TYR A 265 8.09 -5.95 -8.87
C TYR A 265 9.31 -5.18 -8.32
N PRO A 266 10.02 -4.42 -9.15
CA PRO A 266 11.32 -3.85 -8.79
C PRO A 266 11.27 -2.82 -7.67
N LEU A 267 10.11 -2.18 -7.42
CA LEU A 267 9.92 -1.25 -6.30
C LEU A 267 9.69 -1.96 -4.96
N ALA A 268 9.08 -3.14 -4.97
CA ALA A 268 8.58 -3.78 -3.77
C ALA A 268 9.69 -4.10 -2.77
N TYR A 269 10.84 -4.60 -3.23
CA TYR A 269 11.94 -4.96 -2.34
C TYR A 269 12.41 -3.76 -1.50
N GLY A 270 12.71 -2.64 -2.14
CA GLY A 270 13.18 -1.43 -1.44
C GLY A 270 12.13 -0.82 -0.54
N LEU A 271 10.85 -0.79 -0.98
CA LEU A 271 9.75 -0.26 -0.18
C LEU A 271 9.47 -1.12 1.06
N LEU A 272 9.51 -2.44 0.94
CA LEU A 272 9.24 -3.36 2.04
C LEU A 272 10.42 -3.47 3.01
N THR A 273 11.68 -3.42 2.55
CA THR A 273 12.85 -3.38 3.44
C THR A 273 12.88 -2.10 4.28
N HIS A 274 12.39 -0.98 3.71
CA HIS A 274 12.26 0.33 4.38
C HIS A 274 10.81 0.65 4.75
N LEU A 275 10.03 -0.36 5.10
CA LEU A 275 8.61 -0.28 5.35
C LEU A 275 8.22 0.90 6.27
N GLY A 276 7.21 1.67 5.84
CA GLY A 276 6.73 2.85 6.55
C GLY A 276 7.66 4.06 6.46
N GLY A 277 8.72 3.99 5.63
CA GLY A 277 9.68 5.09 5.43
C GLY A 277 10.43 5.51 6.69
N PRO A 278 10.96 6.74 6.73
CA PRO A 278 11.78 7.23 7.86
C PRO A 278 11.04 7.22 9.20
N ASN A 279 9.74 7.47 9.18
CA ASN A 279 8.90 7.54 10.37
C ASN A 279 8.43 6.17 10.85
N ARG A 280 8.56 5.13 10.00
CA ARG A 280 8.04 3.78 10.24
C ARG A 280 6.54 3.80 10.53
N GLU A 281 5.80 4.55 9.73
CA GLU A 281 4.35 4.71 9.83
C GLU A 281 3.70 4.58 8.44
N GLY A 282 2.44 4.19 8.39
CA GLY A 282 1.74 4.06 7.12
C GLY A 282 0.25 3.85 7.28
N TYR A 283 -0.43 3.79 6.15
CA TYR A 283 -1.87 3.62 6.09
C TYR A 283 -2.30 2.18 6.38
N ILE A 284 -3.53 2.04 6.84
CA ILE A 284 -4.29 0.79 6.87
C ILE A 284 -5.15 0.76 5.61
N GLY A 285 -5.21 -0.38 4.93
CA GLY A 285 -6.02 -0.54 3.72
C GLY A 285 -6.73 -1.88 3.63
N PHE A 286 -7.78 -1.94 2.80
CA PHE A 286 -8.50 -3.15 2.43
C PHE A 286 -8.49 -3.30 0.92
N GLN A 287 -8.25 -4.54 0.47
CA GLN A 287 -8.00 -4.84 -0.94
C GLN A 287 -9.30 -5.00 -1.74
N ASP A 288 -9.31 -4.39 -2.93
CA ASP A 288 -10.13 -4.78 -4.07
C ASP A 288 -9.39 -5.86 -4.88
N HIS A 289 -9.83 -7.10 -4.74
CA HIS A 289 -9.35 -8.21 -5.58
C HIS A 289 -10.40 -8.64 -6.65
N GLY A 290 -11.45 -7.83 -6.84
CA GLY A 290 -12.53 -8.10 -7.80
C GLY A 290 -13.64 -8.99 -7.26
N ASP A 291 -13.57 -9.42 -6.01
CA ASP A 291 -14.48 -10.39 -5.40
C ASP A 291 -15.32 -9.80 -4.26
N ASP A 292 -16.44 -10.44 -3.96
CA ASP A 292 -17.31 -10.04 -2.85
C ASP A 292 -16.65 -10.34 -1.50
N VAL A 293 -16.39 -9.29 -0.73
CA VAL A 293 -15.84 -9.37 0.62
C VAL A 293 -16.53 -8.35 1.54
N TRP A 294 -16.66 -8.68 2.82
CA TRP A 294 -17.26 -7.82 3.83
C TRP A 294 -16.33 -7.65 5.02
N PHE A 295 -16.25 -6.42 5.53
CA PHE A 295 -15.53 -6.06 6.75
C PHE A 295 -16.44 -5.28 7.69
N LYS A 296 -16.37 -5.52 8.98
CA LYS A 296 -17.10 -4.78 10.01
C LYS A 296 -16.33 -4.72 11.32
N ASN A 297 -16.87 -3.99 12.30
CA ASN A 297 -16.26 -3.83 13.62
C ASN A 297 -14.80 -3.36 13.52
N ILE A 298 -14.51 -2.48 12.52
CA ILE A 298 -13.16 -2.02 12.24
C ILE A 298 -12.79 -0.95 13.25
N ARG A 299 -11.81 -1.26 14.08
CA ARG A 299 -11.36 -0.36 15.16
C ARG A 299 -9.86 -0.48 15.36
N ILE A 300 -9.25 0.61 15.80
CA ILE A 300 -7.81 0.69 15.97
C ILE A 300 -7.44 1.28 17.32
N LYS A 301 -6.46 0.69 17.99
CA LYS A 301 -5.86 1.21 19.21
C LYS A 301 -4.45 1.65 18.90
N VAL A 302 -4.13 2.90 19.18
CA VAL A 302 -2.76 3.41 19.10
C VAL A 302 -1.98 2.90 20.29
N LEU A 303 -0.80 2.38 20.06
CA LEU A 303 0.12 1.84 21.07
C LEU A 303 1.33 2.79 21.22
N ASP A 304 1.94 2.82 22.41
CA ASP A 304 3.10 3.67 22.74
C ASP A 304 4.44 3.11 22.19
#